data_0e2326b4bd8bdc9a3545d8d44810dbab
#
_entry.id   0e2326b4bd8bdc9a3545d8d44810dbab
#
_cell.length_a   1.000
_cell.length_b   1.000
_cell.length_c   1.000
_cell.angle_alpha   90.00
_cell.angle_beta   90.00
_cell.angle_gamma   90.00
#
_symmetry.space_group_name_H-M   'P 1'
#
loop_
_entity.id
_entity.type
_entity.pdbx_description
1 polymer ?
#
loop_
_entity_poly.entity_id
_entity_poly.type
_entity_poly.pdbx_seq_one_letter_code
_entity_poly.pdbx_strand_id
1 'polypeptide(L)'
;MGTAPIKVLVFPAGETNSVEIWDALSRQVNIDLFGASSVERLGHHFFRQYRNDLPSITDPEFLATFNSLLAEWQIDVVIPTHDSVVEFLAVHEDELAAQLLTPDAETARICRDKRLTYDLFAGCDFLPRLYTDVSKIDAPVFVKPTRGQGGYGARLLKVGDPAVSGIDWDTEVVCEFLPGDELTVDCLTDRHGELLGVFPRSRDRTLGGISVAGRALIADDDVRAMAETMNDRLDFLGMWYFQVRQDQAGRFKLLEISARGSGSQVLTRARGVNLPLLSVYAAMGRDIVVSESRYEVRMDRTLTSMFDISYDYARVYLDYDDTVINARGVDPDIMRLVYQFRNDGKAITLITRHDGDLRQSLKQHGIAEDLFAEIVHLQKGERKADHMTADGAIFIDNMFAERMAVQTAHGIPVFDVDTTMVLQKWLR
;
A
#
# COMPACT_ATOMS: atom_id res chain seq x y z
N MET A 1 30.74 -5.24 9.33
CA MET A 1 29.85 -6.41 9.32
C MET A 1 28.45 -5.84 9.42
N GLY A 2 27.59 -6.04 8.41
CA GLY A 2 26.21 -5.55 8.45
C GLY A 2 25.45 -6.31 9.54
N THR A 3 24.66 -5.61 10.33
CA THR A 3 23.68 -6.22 11.21
C THR A 3 22.68 -7.01 10.36
N ALA A 4 22.21 -8.17 10.84
CA ALA A 4 21.17 -8.93 10.15
C ALA A 4 19.94 -8.01 9.87
N PRO A 5 19.23 -8.20 8.76
CA PRO A 5 18.03 -7.43 8.48
C PRO A 5 16.96 -7.68 9.55
N ILE A 6 16.17 -6.65 9.85
CA ILE A 6 15.03 -6.74 10.76
C ILE A 6 13.90 -7.47 9.99
N LYS A 7 13.38 -8.54 10.58
CA LYS A 7 12.28 -9.32 10.02
C LYS A 7 10.94 -8.73 10.43
N VAL A 8 10.21 -8.20 9.46
CA VAL A 8 8.95 -7.47 9.68
C VAL A 8 7.79 -8.25 9.08
N LEU A 9 6.79 -8.58 9.89
CA LEU A 9 5.53 -9.18 9.44
C LEU A 9 4.46 -8.11 9.29
N VAL A 10 3.82 -8.07 8.13
CA VAL A 10 2.62 -7.24 7.85
C VAL A 10 1.38 -8.11 7.96
N PHE A 11 0.42 -7.75 8.82
CA PHE A 11 -0.81 -8.51 9.06
C PHE A 11 -2.03 -7.62 9.30
N PRO A 12 -3.18 -7.86 8.61
CA PRO A 12 -3.34 -8.72 7.45
C PRO A 12 -2.69 -8.12 6.20
N ALA A 13 -2.10 -8.97 5.36
CA ALA A 13 -1.50 -8.57 4.10
C ALA A 13 -2.47 -8.75 2.91
N GLY A 14 -2.29 -7.93 1.84
CA GLY A 14 -3.11 -8.00 0.62
C GLY A 14 -4.21 -6.95 0.50
N GLU A 15 -4.35 -6.07 1.48
CA GLU A 15 -5.23 -4.89 1.43
C GLU A 15 -4.43 -3.62 1.12
N THR A 16 -5.11 -2.52 0.77
CA THR A 16 -4.46 -1.25 0.38
C THR A 16 -3.42 -0.77 1.40
N ASN A 17 -3.72 -0.88 2.70
CA ASN A 17 -2.78 -0.45 3.75
C ASN A 17 -1.50 -1.30 3.76
N SER A 18 -1.62 -2.61 3.59
CA SER A 18 -0.47 -3.51 3.55
C SER A 18 0.39 -3.30 2.30
N VAL A 19 -0.23 -2.92 1.18
CA VAL A 19 0.49 -2.55 -0.06
C VAL A 19 1.29 -1.26 0.14
N GLU A 20 0.75 -0.28 0.86
CA GLU A 20 1.48 0.94 1.25
C GLU A 20 2.71 0.62 2.13
N ILE A 21 2.57 -0.29 3.10
CA ILE A 21 3.68 -0.75 3.94
C ILE A 21 4.72 -1.49 3.10
N TRP A 22 4.27 -2.40 2.24
CA TRP A 22 5.15 -3.12 1.33
C TRP A 22 5.95 -2.17 0.42
N ASP A 23 5.31 -1.18 -0.20
CA ASP A 23 5.98 -0.22 -1.08
C ASP A 23 6.98 0.67 -0.31
N ALA A 24 6.71 0.94 0.98
CA ALA A 24 7.61 1.68 1.85
C ALA A 24 8.84 0.87 2.30
N LEU A 25 8.72 -0.44 2.49
CA LEU A 25 9.73 -1.29 3.13
C LEU A 25 10.45 -2.26 2.19
N SER A 26 9.83 -2.70 1.10
CA SER A 26 10.35 -3.78 0.23
C SER A 26 11.70 -3.49 -0.44
N ARG A 27 12.12 -2.22 -0.49
CA ARG A 27 13.43 -1.80 -1.04
C ARG A 27 14.45 -1.45 0.02
N GLN A 28 14.13 -1.65 1.30
CA GLN A 28 15.05 -1.35 2.39
C GLN A 28 15.98 -2.54 2.61
N VAL A 29 17.29 -2.34 2.41
CA VAL A 29 18.31 -3.41 2.47
C VAL A 29 18.45 -4.06 3.84
N ASN A 30 17.98 -3.39 4.89
CA ASN A 30 18.04 -3.83 6.27
C ASN A 30 16.68 -4.30 6.81
N ILE A 31 15.69 -4.48 5.94
CA ILE A 31 14.38 -5.03 6.25
C ILE A 31 14.16 -6.31 5.45
N ASP A 32 13.72 -7.36 6.12
CA ASP A 32 13.24 -8.60 5.52
C ASP A 32 11.73 -8.67 5.75
N LEU A 33 10.93 -8.62 4.65
CA LEU A 33 9.52 -8.31 4.74
C LEU A 33 8.66 -9.55 4.47
N PHE A 34 7.79 -9.87 5.42
CA PHE A 34 6.87 -11.00 5.42
C PHE A 34 5.42 -10.50 5.40
N GLY A 35 4.54 -11.28 4.78
CA GLY A 35 3.11 -11.02 4.78
C GLY A 35 2.30 -12.21 5.24
N ALA A 36 1.24 -11.97 6.02
CA ALA A 36 0.29 -13.02 6.36
C ALA A 36 -1.15 -12.49 6.35
N SER A 37 -2.12 -13.39 6.16
CA SER A 37 -3.54 -13.07 6.16
C SER A 37 -4.37 -14.28 6.58
N SER A 38 -5.60 -14.03 7.01
CA SER A 38 -6.61 -15.06 7.27
C SER A 38 -7.46 -15.39 6.03
N VAL A 39 -7.27 -14.67 4.94
CA VAL A 39 -7.98 -14.87 3.66
C VAL A 39 -7.04 -14.59 2.50
N GLU A 40 -7.25 -15.29 1.38
CA GLU A 40 -6.52 -15.00 0.16
C GLU A 40 -6.92 -13.62 -0.38
N ARG A 41 -5.91 -12.82 -0.63
CA ARG A 41 -6.00 -11.47 -1.18
C ARG A 41 -4.83 -11.24 -2.12
N LEU A 42 -4.43 -9.99 -2.32
CA LEU A 42 -3.34 -9.61 -3.22
C LEU A 42 -1.93 -9.88 -2.64
N GLY A 43 -1.82 -10.44 -1.42
CA GLY A 43 -0.54 -10.55 -0.71
C GLY A 43 0.53 -11.35 -1.47
N HIS A 44 0.15 -12.41 -2.17
CA HIS A 44 1.07 -13.24 -2.95
C HIS A 44 1.75 -12.50 -4.13
N HIS A 45 1.16 -11.40 -4.62
CA HIS A 45 1.80 -10.57 -5.64
C HIS A 45 2.91 -9.67 -5.08
N PHE A 46 2.91 -9.40 -3.77
CA PHE A 46 3.80 -8.42 -3.13
C PHE A 46 4.85 -9.06 -2.22
N PHE A 47 4.45 -10.02 -1.39
CA PHE A 47 5.32 -10.60 -0.37
C PHE A 47 5.93 -11.92 -0.88
N ARG A 48 7.27 -12.01 -0.88
CA ARG A 48 7.99 -13.26 -1.24
C ARG A 48 7.73 -14.38 -0.22
N GLN A 49 7.62 -14.00 1.06
CA GLN A 49 7.22 -14.87 2.16
C GLN A 49 5.79 -14.50 2.53
N TYR A 50 4.84 -15.33 2.14
CA TYR A 50 3.41 -15.04 2.33
C TYR A 50 2.64 -16.29 2.78
N ARG A 51 1.75 -16.08 3.76
CA ARG A 51 0.77 -17.10 4.20
C ARG A 51 -0.63 -16.49 4.27
N ASN A 52 -1.63 -17.24 3.84
CA ASN A 52 -3.02 -16.81 3.74
C ASN A 52 -4.01 -17.76 4.47
N ASP A 53 -3.49 -18.68 5.27
CA ASP A 53 -4.23 -19.75 5.94
C ASP A 53 -4.33 -19.56 7.45
N LEU A 54 -4.05 -18.36 7.97
CA LEU A 54 -4.22 -18.08 9.39
C LEU A 54 -5.71 -18.08 9.77
N PRO A 55 -6.05 -18.55 10.98
CA PRO A 55 -7.40 -18.38 11.52
C PRO A 55 -7.81 -16.89 11.57
N SER A 56 -9.11 -16.60 11.66
CA SER A 56 -9.60 -15.26 11.97
C SER A 56 -9.16 -14.84 13.38
N ILE A 57 -8.95 -13.54 13.62
CA ILE A 57 -8.66 -13.00 14.98
C ILE A 57 -9.76 -13.33 16.00
N THR A 58 -10.95 -13.73 15.56
CA THR A 58 -12.06 -14.17 16.41
C THR A 58 -12.02 -15.67 16.72
N ASP A 59 -11.13 -16.42 16.09
CA ASP A 59 -10.96 -17.85 16.31
C ASP A 59 -10.10 -18.07 17.57
N PRO A 60 -10.51 -18.95 18.50
CA PRO A 60 -9.72 -19.26 19.71
C PRO A 60 -8.30 -19.76 19.42
N GLU A 61 -8.06 -20.38 18.25
CA GLU A 61 -6.74 -20.89 17.86
C GLU A 61 -5.84 -19.84 17.21
N PHE A 62 -6.36 -18.63 16.95
CA PHE A 62 -5.60 -17.59 16.24
C PHE A 62 -4.26 -17.29 16.93
N LEU A 63 -4.28 -16.98 18.22
CA LEU A 63 -3.10 -16.50 18.92
C LEU A 63 -1.98 -17.55 18.97
N ALA A 64 -2.34 -18.82 19.20
CA ALA A 64 -1.38 -19.93 19.20
C ALA A 64 -0.78 -20.15 17.80
N THR A 65 -1.62 -20.12 16.75
CA THR A 65 -1.18 -20.27 15.35
C THR A 65 -0.31 -19.09 14.91
N PHE A 66 -0.69 -17.89 15.30
CA PHE A 66 0.05 -16.67 14.98
C PHE A 66 1.44 -16.66 15.63
N ASN A 67 1.53 -17.01 16.92
CA ASN A 67 2.81 -17.12 17.62
C ASN A 67 3.70 -18.24 17.03
N SER A 68 3.11 -19.35 16.59
CA SER A 68 3.86 -20.39 15.89
C SER A 68 4.48 -19.88 14.59
N LEU A 69 3.74 -19.05 13.83
CA LEU A 69 4.25 -18.40 12.63
C LEU A 69 5.37 -17.39 12.95
N LEU A 70 5.17 -16.56 13.97
CA LEU A 70 6.19 -15.59 14.40
C LEU A 70 7.50 -16.29 14.77
N ALA A 71 7.43 -17.41 15.49
CA ALA A 71 8.59 -18.20 15.87
C ALA A 71 9.24 -18.93 14.67
N GLU A 72 8.43 -19.53 13.77
CA GLU A 72 8.90 -20.20 12.55
C GLU A 72 9.72 -19.25 11.67
N TRP A 73 9.21 -18.05 11.45
CA TRP A 73 9.85 -17.04 10.62
C TRP A 73 10.85 -16.17 11.37
N GLN A 74 10.90 -16.30 12.71
CA GLN A 74 11.75 -15.48 13.58
C GLN A 74 11.48 -13.97 13.38
N ILE A 75 10.22 -13.60 13.43
CA ILE A 75 9.79 -12.21 13.22
C ILE A 75 10.25 -11.34 14.39
N ASP A 76 10.84 -10.18 14.09
CA ASP A 76 11.24 -9.19 15.07
C ASP A 76 10.10 -8.21 15.39
N VAL A 77 9.37 -7.76 14.35
CA VAL A 77 8.32 -6.72 14.47
C VAL A 77 7.08 -7.12 13.67
N VAL A 78 5.90 -6.94 14.27
CA VAL A 78 4.59 -7.08 13.62
C VAL A 78 4.00 -5.70 13.35
N ILE A 79 3.59 -5.43 12.10
CA ILE A 79 2.84 -4.23 11.70
C ILE A 79 1.40 -4.61 11.38
N PRO A 80 0.43 -4.33 12.26
CA PRO A 80 -0.97 -4.52 11.96
C PRO A 80 -1.50 -3.44 11.00
N THR A 81 -2.34 -3.85 10.05
CA THR A 81 -2.86 -2.95 8.99
C THR A 81 -4.37 -2.72 9.07
N HIS A 82 -5.04 -3.31 10.05
CA HIS A 82 -6.49 -3.22 10.23
C HIS A 82 -6.84 -2.88 11.68
N ASP A 83 -7.75 -1.92 11.90
CA ASP A 83 -8.05 -1.39 13.24
C ASP A 83 -8.49 -2.46 14.26
N SER A 84 -9.27 -3.48 13.83
CA SER A 84 -9.66 -4.59 14.72
C SER A 84 -8.49 -5.50 15.08
N VAL A 85 -7.50 -5.62 14.20
CA VAL A 85 -6.27 -6.38 14.47
C VAL A 85 -5.36 -5.59 15.40
N VAL A 86 -5.26 -4.27 15.23
CA VAL A 86 -4.56 -3.38 16.17
C VAL A 86 -5.09 -3.56 17.58
N GLU A 87 -6.41 -3.42 17.78
CA GLU A 87 -7.05 -3.57 19.09
C GLU A 87 -6.84 -4.98 19.67
N PHE A 88 -7.03 -6.03 18.85
CA PHE A 88 -6.86 -7.39 19.31
C PHE A 88 -5.42 -7.71 19.75
N LEU A 89 -4.45 -7.36 18.92
CA LEU A 89 -3.05 -7.66 19.21
C LEU A 89 -2.51 -6.82 20.37
N ALA A 90 -2.95 -5.55 20.52
CA ALA A 90 -2.56 -4.71 21.64
C ALA A 90 -3.03 -5.28 22.98
N VAL A 91 -4.20 -5.91 23.04
CA VAL A 91 -4.69 -6.62 24.27
C VAL A 91 -3.83 -7.83 24.61
N HIS A 92 -3.23 -8.47 23.60
CA HIS A 92 -2.45 -9.70 23.74
C HIS A 92 -0.94 -9.47 23.56
N GLU A 93 -0.47 -8.24 23.68
CA GLU A 93 0.95 -7.89 23.39
C GLU A 93 1.94 -8.72 24.20
N ASP A 94 1.70 -8.91 25.49
CA ASP A 94 2.54 -9.72 26.38
C ASP A 94 2.60 -11.22 26.01
N GLU A 95 1.67 -11.68 25.18
CA GLU A 95 1.61 -13.07 24.71
C GLU A 95 2.30 -13.28 23.35
N LEU A 96 2.75 -12.20 22.69
CA LEU A 96 3.34 -12.28 21.35
C LEU A 96 4.83 -12.59 21.40
N ALA A 97 5.27 -13.44 20.46
CA ALA A 97 6.67 -13.82 20.29
C ALA A 97 7.51 -12.78 19.50
N ALA A 98 6.97 -11.59 19.21
CA ALA A 98 7.62 -10.52 18.46
C ALA A 98 7.17 -9.15 18.99
N GLN A 99 7.97 -8.10 18.77
CA GLN A 99 7.60 -6.74 19.10
C GLN A 99 6.38 -6.29 18.27
N LEU A 100 5.40 -5.71 18.91
CA LEU A 100 4.21 -5.20 18.24
C LEU A 100 4.36 -3.70 17.93
N LEU A 101 4.07 -3.30 16.70
CA LEU A 101 3.98 -1.88 16.33
C LEU A 101 2.54 -1.40 16.44
N THR A 102 2.11 -1.17 17.68
CA THR A 102 0.80 -0.59 18.05
C THR A 102 0.97 0.29 19.28
N PRO A 103 -0.02 1.13 19.61
CA PRO A 103 -0.11 1.73 20.94
C PRO A 103 -0.50 0.67 21.99
N ASP A 104 -0.56 1.08 23.23
CA ASP A 104 -1.12 0.27 24.30
C ASP A 104 -2.61 -0.12 24.05
N ALA A 105 -3.11 -1.11 24.80
CA ALA A 105 -4.45 -1.65 24.60
C ALA A 105 -5.57 -0.60 24.84
N GLU A 106 -5.38 0.33 25.77
CA GLU A 106 -6.38 1.37 26.06
C GLU A 106 -6.42 2.41 24.94
N THR A 107 -5.28 2.87 24.45
CA THR A 107 -5.20 3.77 23.29
C THR A 107 -5.80 3.11 22.05
N ALA A 108 -5.47 1.84 21.79
CA ALA A 108 -6.04 1.09 20.67
C ALA A 108 -7.59 1.01 20.75
N ARG A 109 -8.13 0.74 21.94
CA ARG A 109 -9.57 0.69 22.21
C ARG A 109 -10.25 2.04 21.98
N ILE A 110 -9.65 3.13 22.47
CA ILE A 110 -10.17 4.49 22.30
C ILE A 110 -10.17 4.90 20.84
N CYS A 111 -9.09 4.67 20.12
CA CYS A 111 -9.00 4.98 18.69
C CYS A 111 -10.00 4.17 17.84
N ARG A 112 -10.29 2.93 18.24
CA ARG A 112 -11.25 2.06 17.53
C ARG A 112 -12.70 2.49 17.70
N ASP A 113 -13.06 3.15 18.81
CA ASP A 113 -14.42 3.53 19.15
C ASP A 113 -14.57 5.06 19.18
N LYS A 114 -15.35 5.60 18.23
CA LYS A 114 -15.54 7.04 18.05
C LYS A 114 -16.20 7.71 19.27
N ARG A 115 -17.03 6.97 20.02
CA ARG A 115 -17.65 7.50 21.25
C ARG A 115 -16.58 7.70 22.31
N LEU A 116 -15.76 6.70 22.54
CA LEU A 116 -14.67 6.81 23.51
C LEU A 116 -13.67 7.91 23.12
N THR A 117 -13.37 8.02 21.81
CA THR A 117 -12.56 9.13 21.31
C THR A 117 -13.17 10.48 21.65
N TYR A 118 -14.47 10.68 21.38
CA TYR A 118 -15.12 11.96 21.64
C TYR A 118 -15.29 12.24 23.15
N ASP A 119 -15.51 11.21 23.96
CA ASP A 119 -15.57 11.34 25.39
C ASP A 119 -14.22 11.77 26.00
N LEU A 120 -13.10 11.17 25.52
CA LEU A 120 -11.75 11.54 25.97
C LEU A 120 -11.41 13.00 25.66
N PHE A 121 -11.84 13.50 24.50
CA PHE A 121 -11.57 14.87 24.07
C PHE A 121 -12.70 15.82 24.36
N ALA A 122 -13.67 15.47 25.26
CA ALA A 122 -14.76 16.33 25.62
C ALA A 122 -14.25 17.71 26.13
N GLY A 123 -14.85 18.78 25.59
CA GLY A 123 -14.45 20.15 25.89
C GLY A 123 -13.34 20.72 24.99
N CYS A 124 -12.76 19.93 24.09
CA CYS A 124 -11.84 20.47 23.09
C CYS A 124 -12.60 21.11 21.92
N ASP A 125 -12.14 22.26 21.46
CA ASP A 125 -12.80 23.06 20.40
C ASP A 125 -12.79 22.36 19.04
N PHE A 126 -11.90 21.39 18.84
CA PHE A 126 -11.83 20.61 17.62
C PHE A 126 -12.83 19.45 17.55
N LEU A 127 -13.63 19.19 18.59
CA LEU A 127 -14.73 18.23 18.46
C LEU A 127 -15.88 18.80 17.64
N PRO A 128 -16.54 17.97 16.82
CA PRO A 128 -17.82 18.36 16.23
C PRO A 128 -18.89 18.43 17.31
N ARG A 129 -19.93 19.22 17.08
CA ARG A 129 -21.12 19.19 17.94
C ARG A 129 -21.73 17.80 17.90
N LEU A 130 -21.91 17.19 19.07
CA LEU A 130 -22.54 15.88 19.24
C LEU A 130 -24.01 16.03 19.63
N TYR A 131 -24.83 15.09 19.14
CA TYR A 131 -26.22 14.99 19.50
C TYR A 131 -26.46 13.68 20.27
N THR A 132 -27.24 13.76 21.33
CA THR A 132 -27.58 12.63 22.22
C THR A 132 -29.05 12.29 22.20
N ASP A 133 -29.86 13.08 21.49
CA ASP A 133 -31.31 12.96 21.47
C ASP A 133 -31.86 13.50 20.13
N VAL A 134 -32.85 12.82 19.59
CA VAL A 134 -33.56 13.22 18.34
C VAL A 134 -34.15 14.64 18.47
N SER A 135 -34.73 15.00 19.64
CA SER A 135 -35.35 16.30 19.82
C SER A 135 -34.39 17.48 19.77
N LYS A 136 -33.09 17.24 19.84
CA LYS A 136 -32.04 18.25 19.76
C LYS A 136 -31.49 18.46 18.37
N ILE A 137 -31.93 17.65 17.37
CA ILE A 137 -31.49 17.76 15.99
C ILE A 137 -32.19 18.95 15.31
N ASP A 138 -31.47 20.06 15.25
CA ASP A 138 -31.91 21.35 14.71
C ASP A 138 -31.24 21.72 13.36
N ALA A 139 -30.28 20.92 12.90
CA ALA A 139 -29.53 21.09 11.68
C ALA A 139 -29.24 19.72 11.02
N PRO A 140 -28.76 19.67 9.76
CA PRO A 140 -28.30 18.42 9.18
C PRO A 140 -27.24 17.74 10.04
N VAL A 141 -27.38 16.43 10.23
CA VAL A 141 -26.47 15.62 11.07
C VAL A 141 -25.84 14.50 10.24
N PHE A 142 -24.65 14.10 10.66
CA PHE A 142 -23.96 12.95 10.13
C PHE A 142 -23.98 11.83 11.16
N VAL A 143 -24.56 10.70 10.79
CA VAL A 143 -24.68 9.51 11.62
C VAL A 143 -23.67 8.50 11.16
N LYS A 144 -22.91 7.92 12.08
CA LYS A 144 -21.89 6.91 11.77
C LYS A 144 -21.80 5.87 12.88
N PRO A 145 -21.45 4.60 12.59
CA PRO A 145 -21.20 3.60 13.62
C PRO A 145 -20.09 4.03 14.57
N THR A 146 -20.24 3.72 15.87
CA THR A 146 -19.18 3.94 16.87
C THR A 146 -17.91 3.21 16.46
N ARG A 147 -18.04 1.97 15.99
CA ARG A 147 -16.98 1.12 15.48
C ARG A 147 -17.21 0.86 13.99
N GLY A 148 -16.36 1.38 13.12
CA GLY A 148 -16.50 1.27 11.67
C GLY A 148 -15.24 1.76 10.97
N GLN A 149 -15.18 1.54 9.66
CA GLN A 149 -14.06 1.97 8.81
C GLN A 149 -14.55 2.24 7.39
N GLY A 150 -13.79 3.02 6.61
CA GLY A 150 -14.06 3.26 5.19
C GLY A 150 -15.40 3.92 4.91
N GLY A 151 -16.02 4.60 5.89
CA GLY A 151 -17.32 5.25 5.75
C GLY A 151 -18.52 4.29 5.68
N TYR A 152 -18.32 2.98 5.89
CA TYR A 152 -19.42 2.01 5.87
C TYR A 152 -20.45 2.32 6.98
N GLY A 153 -21.74 2.33 6.62
CA GLY A 153 -22.84 2.64 7.55
C GLY A 153 -23.00 4.13 7.88
N ALA A 154 -22.10 4.99 7.41
CA ALA A 154 -22.21 6.43 7.61
C ALA A 154 -23.25 7.06 6.66
N ARG A 155 -24.06 8.00 7.19
CA ARG A 155 -25.13 8.66 6.44
C ARG A 155 -25.40 10.08 6.86
N LEU A 156 -25.78 10.91 5.90
CA LEU A 156 -26.26 12.29 6.15
C LEU A 156 -27.78 12.27 6.32
N LEU A 157 -28.28 12.83 7.41
CA LEU A 157 -29.71 13.04 7.64
C LEU A 157 -30.02 14.53 7.69
N LYS A 158 -31.12 14.94 7.01
CA LYS A 158 -31.63 16.31 7.04
C LYS A 158 -32.60 16.49 8.21
N VAL A 159 -32.82 17.72 8.60
CA VAL A 159 -33.88 18.05 9.58
C VAL A 159 -35.23 17.56 9.08
N GLY A 160 -35.94 16.81 9.91
CA GLY A 160 -37.24 16.21 9.57
C GLY A 160 -37.18 14.93 8.71
N ASP A 161 -35.96 14.40 8.47
CA ASP A 161 -35.82 13.11 7.79
C ASP A 161 -36.41 11.98 8.65
N PRO A 162 -37.37 11.17 8.14
CA PRO A 162 -37.95 10.05 8.88
C PRO A 162 -36.92 9.05 9.43
N ALA A 163 -35.77 8.93 8.75
CA ALA A 163 -34.68 8.03 9.15
C ALA A 163 -34.01 8.44 10.48
N VAL A 164 -34.25 9.67 10.97
CA VAL A 164 -33.78 10.11 12.28
C VAL A 164 -34.37 9.26 13.41
N SER A 165 -35.60 8.76 13.27
CA SER A 165 -36.24 7.86 14.26
C SER A 165 -35.60 6.46 14.30
N GLY A 166 -34.83 6.09 13.29
CA GLY A 166 -34.12 4.80 13.19
C GLY A 166 -32.67 4.86 13.65
N ILE A 167 -32.22 5.95 14.28
CA ILE A 167 -30.86 6.06 14.84
C ILE A 167 -30.74 5.12 16.04
N ASP A 168 -29.75 4.25 15.99
CA ASP A 168 -29.36 3.41 17.12
C ASP A 168 -28.34 4.13 18.00
N TRP A 169 -28.82 4.77 19.07
CA TRP A 169 -28.00 5.55 19.99
C TRP A 169 -26.97 4.73 20.78
N ASP A 170 -27.07 3.41 20.80
CA ASP A 170 -26.12 2.52 21.47
C ASP A 170 -24.92 2.22 20.60
N THR A 171 -25.12 2.08 19.29
CA THR A 171 -24.08 1.66 18.34
C THR A 171 -23.68 2.75 17.36
N GLU A 172 -24.34 3.89 17.34
CA GLU A 172 -24.07 4.99 16.42
C GLU A 172 -23.72 6.29 17.16
N VAL A 173 -22.92 7.12 16.52
CA VAL A 173 -22.59 8.48 16.92
C VAL A 173 -23.24 9.46 15.96
N VAL A 174 -23.90 10.49 16.52
CA VAL A 174 -24.56 11.54 15.75
C VAL A 174 -23.81 12.84 15.97
N CYS A 175 -23.28 13.43 14.92
CA CYS A 175 -22.57 14.70 14.97
C CYS A 175 -23.10 15.68 13.92
N GLU A 176 -22.74 16.95 14.05
CA GLU A 176 -23.03 17.97 13.05
C GLU A 176 -22.48 17.55 11.67
N PHE A 177 -23.18 17.98 10.61
CA PHE A 177 -22.67 17.84 9.26
C PHE A 177 -21.56 18.87 9.01
N LEU A 178 -20.41 18.37 8.53
CA LEU A 178 -19.24 19.19 8.22
C LEU A 178 -19.13 19.31 6.68
N PRO A 179 -19.42 20.51 6.10
CA PRO A 179 -19.51 20.65 4.64
C PRO A 179 -18.18 20.92 3.93
N GLY A 180 -17.14 21.30 4.67
CA GLY A 180 -15.88 21.79 4.09
C GLY A 180 -14.87 20.72 3.74
N ASP A 181 -13.63 21.14 3.55
CA ASP A 181 -12.51 20.29 3.14
C ASP A 181 -12.15 19.25 4.20
N GLU A 182 -11.71 18.08 3.74
CA GLU A 182 -11.30 16.96 4.57
C GLU A 182 -9.80 16.71 4.45
N LEU A 183 -9.15 16.53 5.60
CA LEU A 183 -7.76 16.13 5.67
C LEU A 183 -7.62 14.76 6.35
N THR A 184 -6.59 14.04 5.93
CA THR A 184 -5.95 13.03 6.78
C THR A 184 -4.60 13.57 7.22
N VAL A 185 -4.31 13.46 8.50
CA VAL A 185 -3.07 13.94 9.10
C VAL A 185 -2.30 12.74 9.61
N ASP A 186 -1.23 12.37 8.91
CA ASP A 186 -0.31 11.34 9.37
C ASP A 186 0.58 11.92 10.47
N CYS A 187 0.82 11.14 11.53
CA CYS A 187 1.66 11.51 12.65
C CYS A 187 2.70 10.44 12.94
N LEU A 188 3.78 10.84 13.58
CA LEU A 188 4.84 9.94 14.02
C LEU A 188 5.23 10.28 15.47
N THR A 189 5.11 9.29 16.35
CA THR A 189 5.54 9.36 17.75
C THR A 189 6.72 8.42 17.96
N ASP A 190 7.74 8.87 18.64
CA ASP A 190 8.93 8.04 18.89
C ASP A 190 8.74 7.09 20.09
N ARG A 191 9.78 6.34 20.44
CA ARG A 191 9.81 5.40 21.57
C ARG A 191 9.74 6.07 22.96
N HIS A 192 9.87 7.38 23.03
CA HIS A 192 9.76 8.18 24.26
C HIS A 192 8.41 8.88 24.42
N GLY A 193 7.50 8.68 23.45
CA GLY A 193 6.21 9.36 23.42
C GLY A 193 6.27 10.78 22.81
N GLU A 194 7.41 11.20 22.24
CA GLU A 194 7.54 12.51 21.62
C GLU A 194 6.95 12.53 20.21
N LEU A 195 6.09 13.50 19.91
CA LEU A 195 5.53 13.73 18.57
C LEU A 195 6.58 14.36 17.66
N LEU A 196 7.15 13.56 16.77
CA LEU A 196 8.23 14.00 15.87
C LEU A 196 7.74 14.68 14.59
N GLY A 197 6.50 14.44 14.18
CA GLY A 197 6.00 15.00 12.94
C GLY A 197 4.49 14.92 12.74
N VAL A 198 3.96 15.93 12.03
CA VAL A 198 2.54 16.09 11.68
C VAL A 198 2.46 16.41 10.19
N PHE A 199 1.87 15.52 9.39
CA PHE A 199 1.90 15.54 7.92
C PHE A 199 0.48 15.52 7.35
N PRO A 200 -0.18 16.69 7.25
CA PRO A 200 -1.52 16.78 6.68
C PRO A 200 -1.48 16.58 5.17
N ARG A 201 -2.55 16.00 4.66
CA ARG A 201 -2.81 15.87 3.22
C ARG A 201 -4.29 15.98 2.93
N SER A 202 -4.61 16.59 1.79
CA SER A 202 -5.98 16.74 1.34
C SER A 202 -6.57 15.42 0.86
N ARG A 203 -7.89 15.32 0.89
CA ARG A 203 -8.68 14.22 0.34
C ARG A 203 -9.55 14.76 -0.79
N ASP A 204 -8.89 15.14 -1.90
CA ASP A 204 -9.55 15.83 -3.02
C ASP A 204 -10.59 14.94 -3.71
N ARG A 205 -10.36 13.61 -3.73
CA ARG A 205 -11.29 12.60 -4.24
C ARG A 205 -11.12 11.29 -3.48
N THR A 206 -12.25 10.64 -3.18
CA THR A 206 -12.29 9.33 -2.52
C THR A 206 -13.05 8.30 -3.37
N LEU A 207 -12.68 7.03 -3.24
CA LEU A 207 -13.37 5.89 -3.81
C LEU A 207 -13.49 4.81 -2.73
N GLY A 208 -14.73 4.45 -2.36
CA GLY A 208 -14.97 3.48 -1.29
C GLY A 208 -14.30 3.86 0.06
N GLY A 209 -14.28 5.17 0.39
CA GLY A 209 -13.63 5.68 1.60
C GLY A 209 -12.10 5.83 1.51
N ILE A 210 -11.46 5.32 0.44
CA ILE A 210 -10.02 5.44 0.22
C ILE A 210 -9.72 6.73 -0.55
N SER A 211 -8.72 7.51 -0.11
CA SER A 211 -8.26 8.68 -0.85
C SER A 211 -7.54 8.25 -2.13
N VAL A 212 -8.07 8.67 -3.29
CA VAL A 212 -7.50 8.38 -4.62
C VAL A 212 -6.92 9.62 -5.29
N ALA A 213 -7.17 10.83 -4.77
CA ALA A 213 -6.47 12.04 -5.15
C ALA A 213 -6.28 12.95 -3.94
N GLY A 214 -5.14 13.61 -3.87
CA GLY A 214 -4.79 14.52 -2.78
C GLY A 214 -3.41 15.15 -2.95
N ARG A 215 -3.10 16.06 -2.04
CA ARG A 215 -1.85 16.81 -1.99
C ARG A 215 -1.25 16.74 -0.61
N ALA A 216 0.07 16.67 -0.51
CA ALA A 216 0.77 16.89 0.74
C ALA A 216 0.69 18.38 1.11
N LEU A 217 0.33 18.67 2.34
CA LEU A 217 0.18 20.02 2.88
C LEU A 217 1.22 20.28 3.98
N ILE A 218 1.28 21.50 4.47
CA ILE A 218 2.05 21.88 5.65
C ILE A 218 1.04 22.02 6.79
N ALA A 219 1.32 21.44 7.95
CA ALA A 219 0.48 21.61 9.12
C ALA A 219 0.47 23.08 9.57
N ASP A 220 -0.72 23.66 9.66
CA ASP A 220 -0.93 24.92 10.35
C ASP A 220 -0.89 24.72 11.87
N ASP A 221 -0.95 25.81 12.62
CA ASP A 221 -0.83 25.77 14.07
C ASP A 221 -2.01 25.03 14.71
N ASP A 222 -3.22 25.14 14.15
CA ASP A 222 -4.42 24.47 14.67
C ASP A 222 -4.32 22.96 14.51
N VAL A 223 -3.97 22.47 13.32
CA VAL A 223 -3.78 21.03 13.05
C VAL A 223 -2.65 20.46 13.91
N ARG A 224 -1.58 21.21 14.11
CA ARG A 224 -0.46 20.81 14.96
C ARG A 224 -0.89 20.71 16.43
N ALA A 225 -1.58 21.70 16.95
CA ALA A 225 -2.09 21.70 18.33
C ALA A 225 -3.09 20.56 18.58
N MET A 226 -3.89 20.19 17.56
CA MET A 226 -4.75 19.00 17.64
C MET A 226 -3.91 17.72 17.80
N ALA A 227 -2.86 17.55 16.97
CA ALA A 227 -1.98 16.38 17.02
C ALA A 227 -1.25 16.30 18.38
N GLU A 228 -0.72 17.40 18.87
CA GLU A 228 -0.06 17.50 20.19
C GLU A 228 -1.03 17.10 21.31
N THR A 229 -2.25 17.65 21.30
CA THR A 229 -3.28 17.29 22.30
C THR A 229 -3.65 15.81 22.29
N MET A 230 -3.69 15.20 21.09
CA MET A 230 -3.96 13.76 20.94
C MET A 230 -2.79 12.92 21.43
N ASN A 231 -1.56 13.30 21.09
CA ASN A 231 -0.34 12.63 21.53
C ASN A 231 -0.14 12.69 23.04
N ASP A 232 -0.51 13.82 23.68
CA ASP A 232 -0.39 14.00 25.14
C ASP A 232 -1.38 13.15 25.93
N ARG A 233 -2.51 12.75 25.33
CA ARG A 233 -3.58 11.99 26.01
C ARG A 233 -3.64 10.53 25.65
N LEU A 234 -2.92 10.10 24.64
CA LEU A 234 -2.91 8.74 24.11
C LEU A 234 -1.45 8.27 23.98
N ASP A 235 -1.22 7.00 24.27
CA ASP A 235 0.13 6.41 24.27
C ASP A 235 0.43 5.79 22.89
N PHE A 236 0.90 6.61 21.95
CA PHE A 236 1.25 6.17 20.60
C PHE A 236 2.71 5.71 20.49
N LEU A 237 2.93 4.71 19.64
CA LEU A 237 4.25 4.29 19.18
C LEU A 237 4.27 4.22 17.64
N GLY A 238 5.20 4.94 17.01
CA GLY A 238 5.36 4.96 15.56
C GLY A 238 4.27 5.76 14.85
N MET A 239 3.83 5.25 13.71
CA MET A 239 2.87 5.93 12.85
C MET A 239 1.43 5.76 13.31
N TRP A 240 0.72 6.85 13.34
CA TRP A 240 -0.72 6.92 13.55
C TRP A 240 -1.31 8.05 12.70
N TYR A 241 -2.61 8.16 12.62
CA TYR A 241 -3.24 9.27 11.89
C TYR A 241 -4.58 9.65 12.51
N PHE A 242 -5.01 10.87 12.21
CA PHE A 242 -6.37 11.32 12.45
C PHE A 242 -6.97 11.96 11.19
N GLN A 243 -8.28 12.03 11.14
CA GLN A 243 -9.01 12.70 10.08
C GLN A 243 -9.81 13.85 10.63
N VAL A 244 -9.79 14.96 9.90
CA VAL A 244 -10.53 16.18 10.23
C VAL A 244 -11.27 16.70 9.02
N ARG A 245 -12.37 17.40 9.29
CA ARG A 245 -13.14 18.07 8.25
C ARG A 245 -13.60 19.44 8.71
N GLN A 246 -13.65 20.41 7.79
CA GLN A 246 -14.03 21.77 8.14
C GLN A 246 -15.54 21.91 8.40
N ASP A 247 -15.87 22.66 9.45
CA ASP A 247 -17.22 23.14 9.74
C ASP A 247 -17.59 24.31 8.79
N GLN A 248 -18.79 24.88 8.98
CA GLN A 248 -19.25 26.02 8.17
C GLN A 248 -18.40 27.28 8.36
N ALA A 249 -17.66 27.40 9.46
CA ALA A 249 -16.76 28.52 9.74
C ALA A 249 -15.32 28.25 9.25
N GLY A 250 -15.08 27.13 8.58
CA GLY A 250 -13.75 26.74 8.07
C GLY A 250 -12.81 26.16 9.13
N ARG A 251 -13.29 25.85 10.34
CA ARG A 251 -12.49 25.25 11.41
C ARG A 251 -12.49 23.73 11.30
N PHE A 252 -11.35 23.12 11.45
CA PHE A 252 -11.23 21.65 11.41
C PHE A 252 -11.85 21.01 12.66
N LYS A 253 -12.66 19.99 12.44
CA LYS A 253 -13.31 19.15 13.46
C LYS A 253 -12.88 17.70 13.29
N LEU A 254 -12.63 17.03 14.40
CA LEU A 254 -12.19 15.65 14.44
C LEU A 254 -13.25 14.69 13.91
N LEU A 255 -12.88 13.82 12.99
CA LEU A 255 -13.71 12.72 12.48
C LEU A 255 -13.40 11.40 13.17
N GLU A 256 -12.13 11.02 13.22
CA GLU A 256 -11.63 9.77 13.80
C GLU A 256 -10.12 9.83 14.03
N ILE A 257 -9.62 8.96 14.90
CA ILE A 257 -8.20 8.67 15.11
C ILE A 257 -7.99 7.19 14.80
N SER A 258 -6.83 6.85 14.24
CA SER A 258 -6.45 5.47 14.01
C SER A 258 -4.99 5.23 14.35
N ALA A 259 -4.73 4.20 15.11
CA ALA A 259 -3.43 3.84 15.65
C ALA A 259 -2.62 2.92 14.71
N ARG A 260 -2.65 3.20 13.43
CA ARG A 260 -1.92 2.49 12.36
C ARG A 260 -1.58 3.42 11.21
N GLY A 261 -0.81 2.91 10.26
CA GLY A 261 -0.55 3.63 9.01
C GLY A 261 -1.83 3.84 8.17
N SER A 262 -1.92 5.00 7.56
CA SER A 262 -3.02 5.36 6.66
C SER A 262 -2.82 4.79 5.25
N GLY A 263 -3.91 4.61 4.51
CA GLY A 263 -3.88 4.05 3.14
C GLY A 263 -3.33 4.98 2.05
N SER A 264 -2.93 6.21 2.36
CA SER A 264 -2.36 7.16 1.38
C SER A 264 -1.14 7.92 1.93
N GLN A 265 -0.43 7.33 2.88
CA GLN A 265 0.83 7.85 3.45
C GLN A 265 1.98 7.97 2.42
N VAL A 266 1.80 7.45 1.21
CA VAL A 266 2.74 7.64 0.11
C VAL A 266 3.02 9.12 -0.18
N LEU A 267 2.08 10.04 0.07
CA LEU A 267 2.31 11.48 -0.06
C LEU A 267 3.34 11.99 0.96
N THR A 268 3.29 11.51 2.20
CA THR A 268 4.28 11.82 3.25
C THR A 268 5.63 11.21 2.87
N ARG A 269 5.64 9.96 2.38
CA ARG A 269 6.85 9.30 1.91
C ARG A 269 7.46 9.97 0.67
N ALA A 270 6.64 10.47 -0.26
CA ALA A 270 7.13 11.21 -1.42
C ALA A 270 7.91 12.47 -1.02
N ARG A 271 7.65 13.05 0.16
CA ARG A 271 8.42 14.16 0.74
C ARG A 271 9.61 13.71 1.60
N GLY A 272 9.98 12.43 1.53
CA GLY A 272 11.17 11.86 2.17
C GLY A 272 10.93 11.25 3.55
N VAL A 273 9.71 11.29 4.09
CA VAL A 273 9.41 10.74 5.41
C VAL A 273 8.79 9.35 5.28
N ASN A 274 9.60 8.32 5.45
CA ASN A 274 9.16 6.92 5.41
C ASN A 274 8.63 6.50 6.79
N LEU A 275 7.34 6.78 7.06
CA LEU A 275 6.70 6.50 8.33
C LEU A 275 6.81 5.02 8.76
N PRO A 276 6.53 4.02 7.90
CA PRO A 276 6.69 2.62 8.26
C PRO A 276 8.11 2.26 8.71
N LEU A 277 9.13 2.75 8.00
CA LEU A 277 10.53 2.46 8.34
C LEU A 277 10.93 3.08 9.69
N LEU A 278 10.57 4.35 9.89
CA LEU A 278 10.84 5.05 11.15
C LEU A 278 10.12 4.38 12.31
N SER A 279 8.88 3.92 12.10
CA SER A 279 8.11 3.20 13.11
C SER A 279 8.75 1.86 13.50
N VAL A 280 9.24 1.09 12.52
CA VAL A 280 9.99 -0.14 12.79
C VAL A 280 11.24 0.17 13.63
N TYR A 281 11.96 1.25 13.32
CA TYR A 281 13.13 1.63 14.11
C TYR A 281 12.76 2.05 15.53
N ALA A 282 11.67 2.80 15.72
CA ALA A 282 11.17 3.16 17.05
C ALA A 282 10.79 1.93 17.87
N ALA A 283 10.04 0.99 17.29
CA ALA A 283 9.68 -0.29 17.93
C ALA A 283 10.91 -1.13 18.30
N MET A 284 11.99 -1.07 17.51
CA MET A 284 13.29 -1.70 17.82
C MET A 284 14.14 -0.91 18.82
N GLY A 285 13.56 0.07 19.49
CA GLY A 285 14.23 0.89 20.52
C GLY A 285 15.31 1.84 19.99
N ARG A 286 15.28 2.19 18.69
CA ARG A 286 16.22 3.14 18.09
C ARG A 286 15.68 4.56 18.19
N ASP A 287 16.58 5.52 18.41
CA ASP A 287 16.24 6.93 18.26
C ASP A 287 16.09 7.27 16.78
N ILE A 288 15.06 8.03 16.46
CA ILE A 288 14.70 8.40 15.11
C ILE A 288 14.62 9.92 14.97
N VAL A 289 14.85 10.40 13.76
CA VAL A 289 14.69 11.81 13.40
C VAL A 289 13.91 11.92 12.10
N VAL A 290 13.17 13.00 11.95
CA VAL A 290 12.39 13.29 10.74
C VAL A 290 13.14 14.34 9.90
N SER A 291 13.27 14.04 8.59
CA SER A 291 13.76 15.00 7.62
C SER A 291 12.77 15.04 6.45
N GLU A 292 12.09 16.17 6.31
CA GLU A 292 11.06 16.38 5.29
C GLU A 292 11.54 17.34 4.21
N SER A 293 11.42 16.92 2.94
CA SER A 293 11.68 17.78 1.78
C SER A 293 10.43 18.62 1.47
N ARG A 294 10.59 19.93 1.43
CA ARG A 294 9.48 20.88 1.20
C ARG A 294 9.32 21.20 -0.28
N TYR A 295 8.57 20.38 -1.00
CA TYR A 295 8.12 20.65 -2.36
C TYR A 295 6.65 20.24 -2.53
N GLU A 296 6.00 20.79 -3.52
CA GLU A 296 4.62 20.42 -3.84
C GLU A 296 4.59 19.02 -4.46
N VAL A 297 3.73 18.17 -3.93
CA VAL A 297 3.46 16.87 -4.48
C VAL A 297 1.96 16.60 -4.45
N ARG A 298 1.47 16.10 -5.57
CA ARG A 298 0.09 15.68 -5.76
C ARG A 298 0.07 14.22 -6.19
N MET A 299 -0.92 13.51 -5.72
CA MET A 299 -1.17 12.12 -6.05
C MET A 299 -2.53 11.98 -6.73
N ASP A 300 -2.55 11.25 -7.83
CA ASP A 300 -3.74 10.63 -8.40
C ASP A 300 -3.51 9.12 -8.48
N ARG A 301 -4.50 8.32 -8.07
CA ARG A 301 -4.48 6.86 -8.13
C ARG A 301 -5.50 6.33 -9.11
N THR A 302 -5.15 5.24 -9.77
CA THR A 302 -6.03 4.42 -10.58
C THR A 302 -5.93 2.96 -10.16
N LEU A 303 -6.80 2.11 -10.72
CA LEU A 303 -6.69 0.67 -10.56
C LEU A 303 -5.53 0.14 -11.41
N THR A 304 -4.76 -0.77 -10.85
CA THR A 304 -3.72 -1.51 -11.55
C THR A 304 -4.08 -2.98 -11.55
N SER A 305 -4.05 -3.62 -12.73
CA SER A 305 -4.27 -5.06 -12.86
C SER A 305 -2.98 -5.82 -12.55
N MET A 306 -3.10 -6.91 -11.82
CA MET A 306 -2.04 -7.88 -11.57
C MET A 306 -2.49 -9.22 -12.12
N PHE A 307 -1.55 -10.02 -12.60
CA PHE A 307 -1.86 -11.25 -13.33
C PHE A 307 -1.00 -12.41 -12.83
N ASP A 308 -1.62 -13.58 -12.74
CA ASP A 308 -0.94 -14.86 -12.62
C ASP A 308 -1.13 -15.65 -13.91
N ILE A 309 -0.04 -16.19 -14.43
CA ILE A 309 -0.08 -17.06 -15.59
C ILE A 309 0.33 -18.47 -15.19
N SER A 310 -0.41 -19.47 -15.67
CA SER A 310 -0.18 -20.90 -15.36
C SER A 310 0.82 -21.58 -16.28
N TYR A 311 1.63 -20.82 -17.03
CA TYR A 311 2.61 -21.35 -17.96
C TYR A 311 4.04 -21.14 -17.45
N ASP A 312 4.73 -22.22 -17.18
CA ASP A 312 6.14 -22.19 -16.78
C ASP A 312 7.04 -22.09 -18.02
N TYR A 313 7.97 -21.11 -17.98
CA TYR A 313 8.93 -20.92 -19.07
C TYR A 313 10.32 -20.59 -18.50
N ALA A 314 11.34 -21.02 -19.22
CA ALA A 314 12.74 -20.74 -18.93
C ALA A 314 13.42 -19.91 -20.03
N ARG A 315 12.79 -19.80 -21.20
CA ARG A 315 13.31 -19.10 -22.38
C ARG A 315 12.37 -18.01 -22.85
N VAL A 316 12.95 -16.89 -23.23
CA VAL A 316 12.23 -15.75 -23.79
C VAL A 316 12.86 -15.37 -25.10
N TYR A 317 12.10 -15.44 -26.18
CA TYR A 317 12.47 -14.89 -27.45
C TYR A 317 11.86 -13.51 -27.60
N LEU A 318 12.69 -12.52 -27.89
CA LEU A 318 12.31 -11.11 -27.87
C LEU A 318 12.70 -10.45 -29.18
N ASP A 319 11.77 -9.82 -29.86
CA ASP A 319 12.04 -8.98 -31.01
C ASP A 319 12.68 -7.64 -30.60
N TYR A 320 13.25 -6.92 -31.55
CA TYR A 320 13.96 -5.67 -31.31
C TYR A 320 13.19 -4.44 -31.79
N ASP A 321 12.91 -4.34 -33.10
CA ASP A 321 12.29 -3.17 -33.72
C ASP A 321 10.81 -3.09 -33.37
N ASP A 322 10.34 -1.90 -32.98
CA ASP A 322 8.98 -1.65 -32.47
C ASP A 322 8.56 -2.55 -31.30
N THR A 323 9.54 -3.23 -30.67
CA THR A 323 9.40 -4.06 -29.48
C THR A 323 10.30 -3.53 -28.36
N VAL A 324 11.62 -3.73 -28.46
CA VAL A 324 12.58 -3.17 -27.47
C VAL A 324 12.83 -1.69 -27.72
N ILE A 325 12.92 -1.30 -28.98
CA ILE A 325 13.03 0.10 -29.40
C ILE A 325 11.86 0.48 -30.31
N ASN A 326 11.49 1.75 -30.29
CA ASN A 326 10.47 2.32 -31.19
C ASN A 326 10.82 3.77 -31.57
N ALA A 327 9.95 4.46 -32.30
CA ALA A 327 10.16 5.84 -32.71
C ALA A 327 10.42 6.86 -31.57
N ARG A 328 10.14 6.47 -30.32
CA ARG A 328 10.37 7.32 -29.10
C ARG A 328 11.66 6.94 -28.38
N GLY A 329 12.36 5.90 -28.85
CA GLY A 329 13.56 5.33 -28.19
C GLY A 329 13.32 3.95 -27.62
N VAL A 330 14.03 3.65 -26.54
CA VAL A 330 13.91 2.34 -25.83
C VAL A 330 12.58 2.29 -25.08
N ASP A 331 11.89 1.16 -25.15
CA ASP A 331 10.68 0.90 -24.38
C ASP A 331 11.03 0.56 -22.92
N PRO A 332 10.66 1.41 -21.93
CA PRO A 332 11.04 1.16 -20.54
C PRO A 332 10.36 -0.06 -19.90
N ASP A 333 9.13 -0.40 -20.34
CA ASP A 333 8.40 -1.53 -19.78
C ASP A 333 8.95 -2.86 -20.28
N ILE A 334 9.35 -2.93 -21.54
CA ILE A 334 10.05 -4.09 -22.09
C ILE A 334 11.43 -4.25 -21.41
N MET A 335 12.18 -3.18 -21.21
CA MET A 335 13.46 -3.25 -20.50
C MET A 335 13.29 -3.67 -19.03
N ARG A 336 12.23 -3.22 -18.36
CA ARG A 336 11.88 -3.74 -17.03
C ARG A 336 11.72 -5.27 -17.06
N LEU A 337 11.03 -5.80 -18.06
CA LEU A 337 10.84 -7.26 -18.23
C LEU A 337 12.16 -7.97 -18.55
N VAL A 338 13.02 -7.39 -19.38
CA VAL A 338 14.36 -7.96 -19.68
C VAL A 338 15.15 -8.15 -18.37
N TYR A 339 15.22 -7.14 -17.51
CA TYR A 339 15.89 -7.26 -16.22
C TYR A 339 15.18 -8.22 -15.26
N GLN A 340 13.83 -8.26 -15.26
CA GLN A 340 13.07 -9.23 -14.48
C GLN A 340 13.39 -10.67 -14.91
N PHE A 341 13.36 -10.98 -16.22
CA PHE A 341 13.68 -12.29 -16.75
C PHE A 341 15.11 -12.72 -16.41
N ARG A 342 16.05 -11.79 -16.52
CA ARG A 342 17.45 -12.03 -16.15
C ARG A 342 17.62 -12.34 -14.66
N ASN A 343 16.96 -11.59 -13.79
CA ASN A 343 16.97 -11.80 -12.35
C ASN A 343 16.31 -13.14 -11.95
N ASP A 344 15.31 -13.57 -12.72
CA ASP A 344 14.66 -14.87 -12.58
C ASP A 344 15.45 -16.03 -13.22
N GLY A 345 16.66 -15.79 -13.73
CA GLY A 345 17.52 -16.80 -14.33
C GLY A 345 17.02 -17.33 -15.68
N LYS A 346 16.14 -16.59 -16.38
CA LYS A 346 15.62 -16.99 -17.69
C LYS A 346 16.59 -16.63 -18.80
N ALA A 347 16.73 -17.51 -19.81
CA ALA A 347 17.51 -17.25 -20.98
C ALA A 347 16.74 -16.34 -21.96
N ILE A 348 17.31 -15.19 -22.30
CA ILE A 348 16.71 -14.24 -23.25
C ILE A 348 17.48 -14.31 -24.56
N THR A 349 16.78 -14.62 -25.65
CA THR A 349 17.31 -14.55 -27.01
C THR A 349 16.70 -13.35 -27.73
N LEU A 350 17.53 -12.38 -28.12
CA LEU A 350 17.10 -11.31 -29.00
C LEU A 350 17.09 -11.83 -30.43
N ILE A 351 15.92 -11.78 -31.10
CA ILE A 351 15.75 -12.35 -32.46
C ILE A 351 15.06 -11.34 -33.37
N THR A 352 15.79 -10.80 -34.33
CA THR A 352 15.29 -9.69 -35.15
C THR A 352 15.79 -9.71 -36.57
N ARG A 353 15.09 -9.01 -37.49
CA ARG A 353 15.50 -8.68 -38.85
C ARG A 353 15.89 -7.21 -38.99
N HIS A 354 16.51 -6.65 -37.98
CA HIS A 354 16.92 -5.24 -37.94
C HIS A 354 17.66 -4.83 -39.23
N ASP A 355 17.24 -3.72 -39.83
CA ASP A 355 17.94 -3.18 -40.99
C ASP A 355 19.22 -2.43 -40.56
N GLY A 356 20.38 -2.89 -40.96
CA GLY A 356 21.66 -2.28 -40.67
C GLY A 356 22.48 -3.00 -39.59
N ASP A 357 23.34 -2.28 -38.90
CA ASP A 357 24.20 -2.83 -37.84
C ASP A 357 23.48 -2.86 -36.48
N LEU A 358 22.97 -4.05 -36.14
CA LEU A 358 22.28 -4.28 -34.88
C LEU A 358 23.12 -3.94 -33.64
N ARG A 359 24.44 -4.25 -33.69
CA ARG A 359 25.33 -3.96 -32.55
C ARG A 359 25.55 -2.48 -32.38
N GLN A 360 25.67 -1.74 -33.46
CA GLN A 360 25.74 -0.28 -33.44
C GLN A 360 24.42 0.31 -32.89
N SER A 361 23.27 -0.23 -33.29
CA SER A 361 21.96 0.19 -32.81
C SER A 361 21.81 -0.06 -31.30
N LEU A 362 22.15 -1.25 -30.80
CA LEU A 362 22.16 -1.55 -29.36
C LEU A 362 23.03 -0.55 -28.58
N LYS A 363 24.25 -0.28 -29.07
CA LYS A 363 25.16 0.69 -28.46
C LYS A 363 24.60 2.12 -28.45
N GLN A 364 23.97 2.57 -29.54
CA GLN A 364 23.36 3.89 -29.65
C GLN A 364 22.21 4.07 -28.65
N HIS A 365 21.45 3.00 -28.38
CA HIS A 365 20.34 2.99 -27.43
C HIS A 365 20.78 2.67 -25.99
N GLY A 366 22.08 2.45 -25.75
CA GLY A 366 22.60 2.13 -24.40
C GLY A 366 22.17 0.75 -23.90
N ILE A 367 21.87 -0.20 -24.80
CA ILE A 367 21.46 -1.55 -24.47
C ILE A 367 22.70 -2.46 -24.52
N ALA A 368 23.04 -3.05 -23.37
CA ALA A 368 24.19 -3.94 -23.27
C ALA A 368 23.87 -5.31 -23.90
N GLU A 369 24.80 -5.82 -24.73
CA GLU A 369 24.62 -7.11 -25.42
C GLU A 369 24.54 -8.29 -24.43
N ASP A 370 25.22 -8.21 -23.29
CA ASP A 370 25.24 -9.24 -22.24
C ASP A 370 23.93 -9.35 -21.44
N LEU A 371 22.93 -8.51 -21.74
CA LEU A 371 21.55 -8.72 -21.27
C LEU A 371 20.91 -9.95 -21.92
N PHE A 372 21.39 -10.34 -23.09
CA PHE A 372 20.87 -11.45 -23.87
C PHE A 372 21.82 -12.64 -23.80
N ALA A 373 21.28 -13.84 -23.58
CA ALA A 373 22.04 -15.08 -23.65
C ALA A 373 22.49 -15.37 -25.11
N GLU A 374 21.69 -14.90 -26.07
CA GLU A 374 21.95 -15.06 -27.51
C GLU A 374 21.35 -13.88 -28.28
N ILE A 375 22.00 -13.49 -29.37
CA ILE A 375 21.51 -12.48 -30.32
C ILE A 375 21.48 -13.12 -31.72
N VAL A 376 20.27 -13.28 -32.27
CA VAL A 376 20.03 -13.84 -33.61
C VAL A 376 19.62 -12.70 -34.55
N HIS A 377 20.57 -12.27 -35.38
CA HIS A 377 20.31 -11.28 -36.44
C HIS A 377 20.01 -11.97 -37.74
N LEU A 378 18.73 -12.05 -38.11
CA LEU A 378 18.23 -12.78 -39.24
C LEU A 378 18.50 -12.06 -40.56
N GLN A 379 18.78 -12.84 -41.60
CA GLN A 379 18.87 -12.35 -42.96
C GLN A 379 17.49 -12.25 -43.62
N LYS A 380 17.42 -11.50 -44.72
CA LYS A 380 16.18 -11.37 -45.50
C LYS A 380 15.68 -12.71 -45.97
N GLY A 381 14.45 -13.07 -45.61
CA GLY A 381 13.82 -14.35 -46.00
C GLY A 381 13.91 -15.45 -44.94
N GLU A 382 14.71 -15.30 -43.90
CA GLU A 382 14.73 -16.25 -42.78
C GLU A 382 13.50 -16.02 -41.88
N ARG A 383 12.98 -17.09 -41.31
CA ARG A 383 11.81 -17.03 -40.42
C ARG A 383 12.28 -17.10 -38.95
N LYS A 384 11.74 -16.25 -38.08
CA LYS A 384 12.04 -16.31 -36.65
C LYS A 384 11.77 -17.69 -36.07
N ALA A 385 10.65 -18.32 -36.46
CA ALA A 385 10.27 -19.64 -35.99
C ALA A 385 11.32 -20.74 -36.23
N ASP A 386 12.12 -20.63 -37.29
CA ASP A 386 13.12 -21.66 -37.62
C ASP A 386 14.36 -21.61 -36.68
N HIS A 387 14.51 -20.53 -35.91
CA HIS A 387 15.62 -20.32 -34.97
C HIS A 387 15.17 -20.45 -33.50
N MET A 388 14.01 -21.06 -33.25
CA MET A 388 13.42 -21.19 -31.91
C MET A 388 13.23 -22.63 -31.50
N THR A 389 13.17 -22.87 -30.20
CA THR A 389 12.80 -24.16 -29.63
C THR A 389 11.55 -23.99 -28.78
N ALA A 390 10.62 -24.97 -28.83
CA ALA A 390 9.33 -24.89 -28.18
C ALA A 390 9.39 -25.11 -26.65
N ASP A 391 10.39 -25.86 -26.18
CA ASP A 391 10.44 -26.35 -24.80
C ASP A 391 10.59 -25.20 -23.77
N GLY A 392 9.52 -24.96 -23.02
CA GLY A 392 9.48 -23.95 -21.96
C GLY A 392 9.82 -22.54 -22.46
N ALA A 393 9.29 -22.13 -23.62
CA ALA A 393 9.59 -20.86 -24.24
C ALA A 393 8.35 -19.94 -24.36
N ILE A 394 8.59 -18.63 -24.40
CA ILE A 394 7.62 -17.61 -24.81
C ILE A 394 8.23 -16.74 -25.90
N PHE A 395 7.38 -16.07 -26.68
CA PHE A 395 7.81 -15.13 -27.72
C PHE A 395 7.10 -13.78 -27.60
N ILE A 396 7.86 -12.70 -27.66
CA ILE A 396 7.38 -11.31 -27.59
C ILE A 396 7.76 -10.59 -28.88
N ASP A 397 6.78 -10.07 -29.61
CA ASP A 397 6.98 -9.43 -30.92
C ASP A 397 5.78 -8.53 -31.22
N ASN A 398 6.00 -7.32 -31.76
CA ASN A 398 4.93 -6.39 -32.14
C ASN A 398 4.16 -6.87 -33.40
N MET A 399 4.80 -7.67 -34.27
CA MET A 399 4.20 -8.11 -35.55
C MET A 399 3.29 -9.31 -35.36
N PHE A 400 1.99 -9.13 -35.61
CA PHE A 400 1.01 -10.21 -35.55
C PHE A 400 1.38 -11.43 -36.42
N ALA A 401 1.91 -11.21 -37.68
CA ALA A 401 2.27 -12.27 -38.56
C ALA A 401 3.42 -13.16 -38.03
N GLU A 402 4.40 -12.57 -37.34
CA GLU A 402 5.48 -13.29 -36.66
C GLU A 402 4.96 -14.12 -35.50
N ARG A 403 4.12 -13.51 -34.66
CA ARG A 403 3.49 -14.23 -33.54
C ARG A 403 2.67 -15.41 -33.99
N MET A 404 1.86 -15.26 -35.05
CA MET A 404 1.08 -16.36 -35.62
C MET A 404 1.95 -17.47 -36.24
N ALA A 405 3.04 -17.08 -36.92
CA ALA A 405 3.97 -18.05 -37.49
C ALA A 405 4.65 -18.90 -36.39
N VAL A 406 5.10 -18.26 -35.31
CA VAL A 406 5.73 -18.94 -34.17
C VAL A 406 4.72 -19.81 -33.44
N GLN A 407 3.52 -19.29 -33.14
CA GLN A 407 2.48 -20.07 -32.49
C GLN A 407 2.07 -21.29 -33.27
N THR A 408 1.94 -21.16 -34.58
CA THR A 408 1.60 -22.28 -35.47
C THR A 408 2.72 -23.34 -35.52
N ALA A 409 3.99 -22.90 -35.55
CA ALA A 409 5.12 -23.81 -35.64
C ALA A 409 5.43 -24.53 -34.32
N HIS A 410 5.26 -23.85 -33.19
CA HIS A 410 5.76 -24.30 -31.89
C HIS A 410 4.70 -24.47 -30.80
N GLY A 411 3.50 -23.91 -30.98
CA GLY A 411 2.45 -23.98 -29.98
C GLY A 411 2.75 -23.25 -28.65
N ILE A 412 3.77 -22.38 -28.62
CA ILE A 412 4.17 -21.62 -27.42
C ILE A 412 3.30 -20.37 -27.25
N PRO A 413 3.19 -19.82 -26.02
CA PRO A 413 2.56 -18.53 -25.79
C PRO A 413 3.33 -17.41 -26.51
N VAL A 414 2.57 -16.53 -27.17
CA VAL A 414 3.09 -15.38 -27.89
C VAL A 414 2.43 -14.11 -27.36
N PHE A 415 3.18 -13.02 -27.24
CA PHE A 415 2.72 -11.78 -26.65
C PHE A 415 2.99 -10.61 -27.59
N ASP A 416 2.00 -9.74 -27.76
CA ASP A 416 2.19 -8.40 -28.29
C ASP A 416 2.81 -7.50 -27.20
N VAL A 417 3.41 -6.39 -27.59
CA VAL A 417 4.00 -5.43 -26.66
C VAL A 417 2.99 -4.94 -25.62
N ASP A 418 1.75 -4.68 -26.05
CA ASP A 418 0.67 -4.22 -25.17
C ASP A 418 0.16 -5.29 -24.20
N THR A 419 0.38 -6.58 -24.49
CA THR A 419 -0.05 -7.68 -23.62
C THR A 419 1.04 -8.16 -22.66
N THR A 420 2.26 -7.63 -22.77
CA THR A 420 3.39 -8.02 -21.90
C THR A 420 3.20 -7.70 -20.44
N MET A 421 2.23 -6.83 -20.09
CA MET A 421 1.86 -6.54 -18.71
C MET A 421 1.49 -7.80 -17.92
N VAL A 422 1.00 -8.87 -18.55
CA VAL A 422 0.67 -10.14 -17.87
C VAL A 422 1.91 -10.89 -17.36
N LEU A 423 3.09 -10.56 -17.90
CA LEU A 423 4.38 -11.14 -17.51
C LEU A 423 5.06 -10.38 -16.36
N GLN A 424 4.55 -9.19 -16.00
CA GLN A 424 5.15 -8.36 -14.95
C GLN A 424 4.91 -8.95 -13.57
N LYS A 425 5.98 -9.09 -12.80
CA LYS A 425 5.92 -9.46 -11.38
C LYS A 425 6.07 -8.22 -10.51
N TRP A 426 5.34 -8.19 -9.41
CA TRP A 426 5.38 -7.13 -8.40
C TRP A 426 6.28 -7.48 -7.21
N LEU A 427 6.62 -8.75 -7.04
CA LEU A 427 7.57 -9.23 -6.02
C LEU A 427 8.92 -8.49 -6.13
N ARG A 428 9.41 -7.97 -5.02
CA ARG A 428 10.68 -7.23 -4.90
C ARG A 428 11.59 -7.84 -3.84
#